data_048e5499e9db40732ac38210f409e51c
#
_entry.id   048e5499e9db40732ac38210f409e51c
#
_cell.length_a   1.000
_cell.length_b   1.000
_cell.length_c   1.000
_cell.angle_alpha   90.00
_cell.angle_beta   90.00
_cell.angle_gamma   90.00
#
_symmetry.space_group_name_H-M   'P 1'
#
loop_
_entity.id
_entity.type
_entity.pdbx_description
1 polymer ?
#
loop_
_entity_poly.entity_id
_entity_poly.type
_entity_poly.pdbx_seq_one_letter_code
_entity_poly.pdbx_strand_id
1 'polypeptide(L)'
;MRKILLVVASLWSVCTASHAQDRAECERIVHLVAEAVGAGSIEGVEPFLAPGFMFSGQEGDRARSVMKLLVEQLDDRVERIEMLRAERTERGLELVCAFTYAGALGRKEATFLFDGKNRLERLELFPMRVETLPEEEDAFVGPSSGRLDVPVRRLGNLLAATAFLDGRERTFIIDNGAPRLMLNSSRYGTDRDTAALRISSSKGVNSSIGGMDIVEVSEFDFHGIRAERRRFLAFDMSHLEQETEIFGLLGYEVYQDWDLLFDYEGGTLTLLDPTVTDAYVASLTGGRPVTEVPIEMEGHIACVEACIGECMLRLGIDCGAGADLLDDRLWESLRPTLTGRRETTLTGADAEARRVRSAKVKRLKIGDREFRRVPTVFNDMSHLNHSLKRGLDGLIGFPILSGQKTVLSYRSGRLIFLP
;
A
#
# COMPACT_ATOMS: atom_id res chain seq x y z
N MET A 1 30.56 47.03 61.92
CA MET A 1 30.09 45.63 62.20
C MET A 1 29.02 45.27 61.13
N ARG A 2 29.42 44.63 60.07
CA ARG A 2 28.51 44.14 59.00
C ARG A 2 28.23 42.68 59.20
N LYS A 3 26.96 42.36 59.46
CA LYS A 3 26.48 40.98 59.54
C LYS A 3 26.26 40.45 58.11
N ILE A 4 27.00 39.41 57.73
CA ILE A 4 26.82 38.64 56.47
C ILE A 4 25.76 37.61 56.75
N LEU A 5 24.65 37.68 55.99
CA LEU A 5 23.58 36.68 56.00
C LEU A 5 23.96 35.61 54.95
N LEU A 6 24.22 34.38 55.41
CA LEU A 6 24.41 33.24 54.53
C LEU A 6 23.03 32.68 54.19
N VAL A 7 22.63 32.77 52.90
CA VAL A 7 21.46 32.06 52.37
C VAL A 7 21.97 30.72 51.81
N VAL A 8 21.58 29.63 52.52
CA VAL A 8 21.81 28.27 52.04
C VAL A 8 20.64 27.92 51.08
N ALA A 9 20.92 27.95 49.79
CA ALA A 9 20.01 27.43 48.78
C ALA A 9 20.17 25.89 48.71
N SER A 10 19.20 25.19 49.25
CA SER A 10 19.07 23.74 49.09
C SER A 10 18.59 23.44 47.69
N LEU A 11 19.50 23.04 46.81
CA LEU A 11 19.19 22.42 45.54
C LEU A 11 18.58 21.02 45.80
N TRP A 12 17.29 20.90 45.62
CA TRP A 12 16.67 19.61 45.46
C TRP A 12 16.98 19.13 44.04
N SER A 13 17.99 18.27 43.90
CA SER A 13 18.17 17.45 42.72
C SER A 13 17.05 16.43 42.66
N VAL A 14 16.05 16.70 41.86
CA VAL A 14 15.10 15.66 41.46
C VAL A 14 15.90 14.73 40.52
N CYS A 15 16.42 13.67 41.11
CA CYS A 15 16.99 12.54 40.35
C CYS A 15 15.81 11.85 39.67
N THR A 16 15.43 12.23 38.45
CA THR A 16 14.67 11.37 37.57
C THR A 16 15.57 10.18 37.29
N ALA A 17 15.30 9.06 37.97
CA ALA A 17 15.88 7.77 37.61
C ALA A 17 15.43 7.46 36.18
N SER A 18 16.22 7.84 35.20
CA SER A 18 16.17 7.30 33.86
C SER A 18 16.41 5.80 34.03
N HIS A 19 15.37 4.99 33.85
CA HIS A 19 15.54 3.55 33.78
C HIS A 19 16.45 3.30 32.59
N ALA A 20 17.71 3.01 32.87
CA ALA A 20 18.67 2.60 31.83
C ALA A 20 18.10 1.32 31.22
N GLN A 21 17.83 1.37 29.92
CA GLN A 21 17.34 0.24 29.16
C GLN A 21 18.31 -0.93 29.33
N ASP A 22 17.82 -2.04 29.89
CA ASP A 22 18.63 -3.22 30.19
C ASP A 22 18.69 -4.12 28.94
N ARG A 23 19.84 -4.09 28.27
CA ARG A 23 20.11 -4.91 27.10
C ARG A 23 19.94 -6.39 27.37
N ALA A 24 20.38 -6.89 28.53
CA ALA A 24 20.28 -8.30 28.87
C ALA A 24 18.81 -8.76 28.97
N GLU A 25 17.93 -7.91 29.50
CA GLU A 25 16.49 -8.19 29.56
C GLU A 25 15.87 -8.20 28.13
N CYS A 26 16.29 -7.30 27.24
CA CYS A 26 15.82 -7.30 25.87
C CYS A 26 16.30 -8.57 25.11
N GLU A 27 17.56 -8.98 25.31
CA GLU A 27 18.08 -10.24 24.73
C GLU A 27 17.34 -11.47 25.28
N ARG A 28 16.95 -11.46 26.56
CA ARG A 28 16.12 -12.51 27.15
C ARG A 28 14.76 -12.62 26.46
N ILE A 29 14.14 -11.48 26.12
CA ILE A 29 12.84 -11.45 25.42
C ILE A 29 13.00 -11.99 23.98
N VAL A 30 14.13 -11.74 23.31
CA VAL A 30 14.44 -12.35 22.01
C VAL A 30 14.41 -13.89 22.11
N HIS A 31 14.99 -14.46 23.19
CA HIS A 31 14.96 -15.91 23.41
C HIS A 31 13.53 -16.41 23.66
N LEU A 32 12.71 -15.68 24.42
CA LEU A 32 11.29 -16.04 24.65
C LEU A 32 10.51 -16.06 23.33
N VAL A 33 10.80 -15.13 22.41
CA VAL A 33 10.18 -15.15 21.07
C VAL A 33 10.59 -16.39 20.28
N ALA A 34 11.86 -16.77 20.33
CA ALA A 34 12.33 -17.99 19.67
C ALA A 34 11.71 -19.27 20.26
N GLU A 35 11.55 -19.31 21.59
CA GLU A 35 10.85 -20.40 22.29
C GLU A 35 9.36 -20.44 21.91
N ALA A 36 8.70 -19.28 21.81
CA ALA A 36 7.30 -19.15 21.39
C ALA A 36 7.06 -19.76 20.01
N VAL A 37 7.99 -19.49 19.05
CA VAL A 37 7.94 -20.08 17.70
C VAL A 37 7.99 -21.60 17.78
N GLY A 38 8.91 -22.18 18.56
CA GLY A 38 9.02 -23.64 18.70
C GLY A 38 7.89 -24.30 19.49
N ALA A 39 7.24 -23.54 20.38
CA ALA A 39 6.15 -24.03 21.23
C ALA A 39 4.76 -23.85 20.58
N GLY A 40 4.64 -23.08 19.48
CA GLY A 40 3.35 -22.73 18.88
C GLY A 40 2.47 -21.85 19.80
N SER A 41 3.07 -21.08 20.74
CA SER A 41 2.32 -20.27 21.71
C SER A 41 3.05 -19.00 22.10
N ILE A 42 2.35 -17.87 22.18
CA ILE A 42 2.92 -16.58 22.57
C ILE A 42 2.80 -16.28 24.07
N GLU A 43 2.19 -17.16 24.89
CA GLU A 43 1.92 -16.92 26.31
C GLU A 43 3.14 -16.47 27.10
N GLY A 44 4.33 -17.02 26.79
CA GLY A 44 5.59 -16.66 27.43
C GLY A 44 6.11 -15.27 27.05
N VAL A 45 5.71 -14.72 25.93
CA VAL A 45 6.14 -13.42 25.40
C VAL A 45 5.12 -12.31 25.71
N GLU A 46 3.84 -12.64 25.78
CA GLU A 46 2.73 -11.69 25.89
C GLU A 46 2.90 -10.65 27.00
N PRO A 47 3.40 -10.99 28.24
CA PRO A 47 3.61 -10.02 29.30
C PRO A 47 4.65 -8.93 28.97
N PHE A 48 5.52 -9.18 28.00
CA PHE A 48 6.61 -8.28 27.61
C PHE A 48 6.26 -7.43 26.37
N LEU A 49 5.07 -7.60 25.78
CA LEU A 49 4.63 -6.78 24.66
C LEU A 49 4.17 -5.40 25.15
N ALA A 50 4.60 -4.35 24.45
CA ALA A 50 4.09 -2.99 24.72
C ALA A 50 2.58 -2.90 24.45
N PRO A 51 1.83 -1.96 25.05
CA PRO A 51 0.41 -1.76 24.75
C PRO A 51 0.13 -1.53 23.27
N GLY A 52 0.96 -0.72 22.58
CA GLY A 52 0.92 -0.49 21.14
C GLY A 52 1.87 -1.41 20.35
N PHE A 53 2.04 -2.66 20.79
CA PHE A 53 2.90 -3.62 20.10
C PHE A 53 2.56 -3.73 18.62
N MET A 54 3.58 -3.73 17.76
CA MET A 54 3.46 -3.82 16.30
C MET A 54 4.05 -5.13 15.78
N PHE A 55 3.28 -5.82 14.96
CA PHE A 55 3.68 -7.05 14.29
C PHE A 55 3.02 -7.16 12.90
N SER A 56 3.81 -7.42 11.86
CA SER A 56 3.31 -7.55 10.47
C SER A 56 2.39 -6.40 10.04
N GLY A 57 2.74 -5.16 10.44
CA GLY A 57 1.97 -3.96 10.11
C GLY A 57 0.66 -3.77 10.89
N GLN A 58 0.37 -4.64 11.87
CA GLN A 58 -0.75 -4.50 12.79
C GLN A 58 -0.27 -3.93 14.14
N GLU A 59 -1.19 -3.35 14.92
CA GLU A 59 -0.90 -2.74 16.22
C GLU A 59 -1.84 -3.28 17.30
N GLY A 60 -1.36 -3.28 18.55
CA GLY A 60 -2.13 -3.63 19.74
C GLY A 60 -2.64 -5.08 19.72
N ASP A 61 -3.91 -5.28 20.03
CA ASP A 61 -4.52 -6.62 20.15
C ASP A 61 -4.55 -7.37 18.82
N ARG A 62 -4.64 -6.64 17.68
CA ARG A 62 -4.55 -7.26 16.37
C ARG A 62 -3.15 -7.79 16.09
N ALA A 63 -2.11 -7.04 16.43
CA ALA A 63 -0.73 -7.50 16.30
C ALA A 63 -0.49 -8.79 17.12
N ARG A 64 -1.03 -8.84 18.35
CA ARG A 64 -0.98 -10.03 19.21
C ARG A 64 -1.67 -11.23 18.58
N SER A 65 -2.88 -11.00 18.03
CA SER A 65 -3.64 -12.06 17.35
C SER A 65 -2.92 -12.60 16.12
N VAL A 66 -2.35 -11.72 15.29
CA VAL A 66 -1.59 -12.11 14.09
C VAL A 66 -0.31 -12.84 14.48
N MET A 67 0.41 -12.38 15.50
CA MET A 67 1.61 -13.06 16.01
C MET A 67 1.25 -14.46 16.52
N LYS A 68 0.16 -14.60 17.28
CA LYS A 68 -0.33 -15.88 17.78
C LYS A 68 -0.62 -16.85 16.65
N LEU A 69 -1.41 -16.42 15.63
CA LEU A 69 -1.73 -17.24 14.47
C LEU A 69 -0.47 -17.67 13.70
N LEU A 70 0.47 -16.74 13.50
CA LEU A 70 1.73 -17.06 12.81
C LEU A 70 2.50 -18.13 13.57
N VAL A 71 2.69 -17.95 14.87
CA VAL A 71 3.44 -18.87 15.73
C VAL A 71 2.75 -20.25 15.80
N GLU A 72 1.41 -20.31 15.87
CA GLU A 72 0.65 -21.56 15.83
C GLU A 72 0.78 -22.32 14.49
N GLN A 73 0.99 -21.59 13.38
CA GLN A 73 1.12 -22.18 12.04
C GLN A 73 2.56 -22.51 11.65
N LEU A 74 3.55 -21.96 12.37
CA LEU A 74 4.95 -22.23 12.12
C LEU A 74 5.31 -23.64 12.68
N ASP A 75 5.31 -24.63 11.78
CA ASP A 75 5.80 -25.99 12.12
C ASP A 75 7.33 -26.05 12.02
N ASP A 76 8.02 -25.18 12.76
CA ASP A 76 9.48 -25.11 12.80
C ASP A 76 9.94 -24.56 14.14
N ARG A 77 11.20 -24.78 14.50
CA ARG A 77 11.79 -24.31 15.75
C ARG A 77 13.10 -23.58 15.49
N VAL A 78 13.40 -22.59 16.32
CA VAL A 78 14.70 -21.89 16.28
C VAL A 78 15.73 -22.72 17.06
N GLU A 79 16.79 -23.17 16.36
CA GLU A 79 17.90 -23.93 16.97
C GLU A 79 19.04 -23.02 17.42
N ARG A 80 19.23 -21.90 16.75
CA ARG A 80 20.34 -20.98 17.03
C ARG A 80 19.90 -19.53 16.85
N ILE A 81 20.33 -18.69 17.79
CA ILE A 81 20.19 -17.25 17.73
C ILE A 81 21.58 -16.64 17.68
N GLU A 82 21.80 -15.73 16.73
CA GLU A 82 23.02 -14.96 16.57
C GLU A 82 22.68 -13.48 16.58
N MET A 83 23.24 -12.71 17.52
CA MET A 83 23.07 -11.26 17.57
C MET A 83 23.91 -10.62 16.46
N LEU A 84 23.25 -9.94 15.51
CA LEU A 84 23.91 -9.27 14.39
C LEU A 84 24.19 -7.79 14.67
N ARG A 85 23.22 -7.11 15.30
CA ARG A 85 23.33 -5.68 15.59
C ARG A 85 22.53 -5.33 16.84
N ALA A 86 23.05 -4.38 17.61
CA ALA A 86 22.35 -3.76 18.72
C ALA A 86 22.59 -2.24 18.66
N GLU A 87 21.53 -1.44 18.46
CA GLU A 87 21.64 -0.02 18.27
C GLU A 87 20.59 0.72 19.11
N ARG A 88 21.01 1.83 19.74
CA ARG A 88 20.08 2.75 20.43
C ARG A 88 19.55 3.75 19.42
N THR A 89 18.24 3.80 19.32
CA THR A 89 17.50 4.75 18.48
C THR A 89 16.79 5.78 19.37
N GLU A 90 16.21 6.79 18.77
CA GLU A 90 15.35 7.76 19.49
C GLU A 90 14.12 7.10 20.15
N ARG A 91 13.70 5.94 19.65
CA ARG A 91 12.54 5.17 20.15
C ARG A 91 12.90 4.16 21.23
N GLY A 92 14.17 3.73 21.31
CA GLY A 92 14.61 2.73 22.27
C GLY A 92 15.77 1.88 21.75
N LEU A 93 15.83 0.60 22.15
CA LEU A 93 16.86 -0.33 21.72
C LEU A 93 16.35 -1.18 20.55
N GLU A 94 17.06 -1.13 19.44
CA GLU A 94 16.85 -2.03 18.32
C GLU A 94 17.87 -3.18 18.35
N LEU A 95 17.38 -4.41 18.30
CA LEU A 95 18.18 -5.62 18.19
C LEU A 95 17.84 -6.32 16.87
N VAL A 96 18.89 -6.68 16.10
CA VAL A 96 18.76 -7.49 14.90
C VAL A 96 19.46 -8.83 15.16
N CYS A 97 18.73 -9.92 15.01
CA CYS A 97 19.22 -11.28 15.27
C CYS A 97 19.06 -12.14 14.02
N ALA A 98 19.94 -13.10 13.83
CA ALA A 98 19.72 -14.20 12.90
C ALA A 98 19.20 -15.42 13.66
N PHE A 99 18.01 -15.88 13.28
CA PHE A 99 17.42 -17.12 13.75
C PHE A 99 17.76 -18.23 12.74
N THR A 100 18.35 -19.32 13.20
CA THR A 100 18.53 -20.53 12.40
C THR A 100 17.45 -21.52 12.81
N TYR A 101 16.60 -21.87 11.87
CA TYR A 101 15.49 -22.79 12.06
C TYR A 101 15.94 -24.23 11.74
N ALA A 102 15.32 -25.21 12.41
CA ALA A 102 15.63 -26.62 12.22
C ALA A 102 15.16 -27.17 10.86
N GLY A 103 14.08 -26.61 10.33
CA GLY A 103 13.40 -27.09 9.13
C GLY A 103 13.69 -26.23 7.88
N ALA A 104 12.66 -26.11 7.04
CA ALA A 104 12.78 -25.50 5.72
C ALA A 104 13.01 -23.98 5.73
N LEU A 105 12.74 -23.29 6.84
CA LEU A 105 12.94 -21.84 6.94
C LEU A 105 14.41 -21.44 6.91
N GLY A 106 15.31 -22.33 7.32
CA GLY A 106 16.75 -22.08 7.31
C GLY A 106 17.16 -20.91 8.21
N ARG A 107 18.09 -20.05 7.73
CA ARG A 107 18.54 -18.87 8.49
C ARG A 107 17.76 -17.63 8.06
N LYS A 108 17.08 -16.96 9.02
CA LYS A 108 16.31 -15.73 8.80
C LYS A 108 16.73 -14.66 9.80
N GLU A 109 16.67 -13.41 9.38
CA GLU A 109 16.85 -12.27 10.29
C GLU A 109 15.54 -11.98 11.01
N ALA A 110 15.63 -11.43 12.22
CA ALA A 110 14.51 -10.92 13.00
C ALA A 110 14.91 -9.58 13.61
N THR A 111 14.03 -8.59 13.56
CA THR A 111 14.27 -7.27 14.13
C THR A 111 13.33 -7.01 15.28
N PHE A 112 13.89 -6.55 16.39
CA PHE A 112 13.19 -6.26 17.63
C PHE A 112 13.42 -4.81 18.01
N LEU A 113 12.36 -4.06 18.23
CA LEU A 113 12.43 -2.71 18.80
C LEU A 113 11.82 -2.73 20.20
N PHE A 114 12.59 -2.30 21.19
CA PHE A 114 12.17 -2.23 22.59
C PHE A 114 11.99 -0.77 23.01
N ASP A 115 10.92 -0.48 23.74
CA ASP A 115 10.68 0.83 24.36
C ASP A 115 11.61 1.08 25.55
N GLY A 116 11.60 2.31 26.10
CA GLY A 116 12.43 2.69 27.24
C GLY A 116 12.15 1.91 28.55
N LYS A 117 11.15 1.02 28.56
CA LYS A 117 10.79 0.13 29.68
C LYS A 117 11.11 -1.34 29.39
N ASN A 118 11.94 -1.61 28.39
CA ASN A 118 12.32 -2.95 27.92
C ASN A 118 11.12 -3.79 27.41
N ARG A 119 10.03 -3.18 26.99
CA ARG A 119 8.91 -3.91 26.39
C ARG A 119 9.08 -3.93 24.90
N LEU A 120 8.73 -5.05 24.28
CA LEU A 120 8.78 -5.22 22.83
C LEU A 120 7.69 -4.37 22.16
N GLU A 121 8.11 -3.30 21.48
CA GLU A 121 7.24 -2.36 20.78
C GLU A 121 6.97 -2.82 19.35
N ARG A 122 8.00 -3.36 18.67
CA ARG A 122 7.86 -3.88 17.31
C ARG A 122 8.69 -5.14 17.13
N LEU A 123 8.09 -6.11 16.47
CA LEU A 123 8.72 -7.35 16.05
C LEU A 123 8.56 -7.58 14.55
N GLU A 124 9.66 -7.88 13.88
CA GLU A 124 9.70 -8.36 12.51
C GLU A 124 10.42 -9.69 12.52
N LEU A 125 9.68 -10.81 12.51
CA LEU A 125 10.26 -12.16 12.56
C LEU A 125 10.94 -12.57 11.25
N PHE A 126 10.49 -11.99 10.16
CA PHE A 126 11.02 -12.20 8.82
C PHE A 126 11.16 -10.83 8.15
N PRO A 127 12.10 -9.97 8.63
CA PRO A 127 12.32 -8.71 7.95
C PRO A 127 12.71 -9.03 6.52
N MET A 128 11.90 -8.54 5.59
CA MET A 128 12.34 -8.49 4.23
C MET A 128 13.57 -7.59 4.17
N ARG A 129 14.73 -8.17 3.96
CA ARG A 129 15.64 -7.46 3.10
C ARG A 129 14.95 -7.45 1.74
N VAL A 130 14.26 -6.37 1.44
CA VAL A 130 14.31 -5.90 0.09
C VAL A 130 15.81 -5.72 -0.12
N GLU A 131 16.50 -6.73 -0.68
CA GLU A 131 17.70 -6.41 -1.43
C GLU A 131 17.17 -5.28 -2.31
N THR A 132 17.60 -4.07 -2.03
CA THR A 132 17.43 -2.96 -2.93
C THR A 132 18.04 -3.48 -4.20
N LEU A 133 17.17 -3.97 -5.08
CA LEU A 133 17.53 -4.20 -6.47
C LEU A 133 18.24 -2.91 -6.85
N PRO A 134 19.43 -2.98 -7.45
CA PRO A 134 20.16 -1.77 -7.80
C PRO A 134 19.18 -0.81 -8.44
N GLU A 135 18.99 0.36 -7.87
CA GLU A 135 17.96 1.34 -8.28
C GLU A 135 18.14 1.79 -9.74
N GLU A 136 19.23 1.43 -10.40
CA GLU A 136 19.62 1.89 -11.72
C GLU A 136 19.42 0.87 -12.87
N GLU A 137 19.21 -0.43 -12.60
CA GLU A 137 19.03 -1.42 -13.68
C GLU A 137 17.57 -1.83 -13.92
N ASP A 138 16.63 -1.39 -13.09
CA ASP A 138 15.24 -1.88 -13.09
C ASP A 138 14.20 -0.88 -13.59
N ALA A 139 14.58 0.25 -14.16
CA ALA A 139 13.64 1.23 -14.68
C ALA A 139 12.92 0.71 -15.93
N PHE A 140 11.61 0.94 -16.01
CA PHE A 140 10.91 0.78 -17.28
C PHE A 140 11.42 1.82 -18.27
N VAL A 141 11.82 1.35 -19.44
CA VAL A 141 12.28 2.22 -20.52
C VAL A 141 11.13 2.47 -21.48
N GLY A 142 10.65 3.71 -21.51
CA GLY A 142 9.62 4.12 -22.46
C GLY A 142 10.19 4.47 -23.84
N PRO A 143 9.34 4.43 -24.89
CA PRO A 143 9.73 4.89 -26.21
C PRO A 143 9.87 6.42 -26.21
N SER A 144 10.70 6.94 -27.14
CA SER A 144 10.87 8.39 -27.34
C SER A 144 9.70 9.06 -28.05
N SER A 145 8.60 8.33 -28.32
CA SER A 145 7.38 8.91 -28.87
C SER A 145 6.68 9.76 -27.82
N GLY A 146 6.24 10.96 -28.18
CA GLY A 146 5.53 11.84 -27.23
C GLY A 146 4.14 11.33 -26.83
N ARG A 147 3.67 10.22 -27.40
CA ARG A 147 2.32 9.69 -27.19
C ARG A 147 2.25 8.20 -27.51
N LEU A 148 1.50 7.46 -26.66
CA LEU A 148 1.13 6.06 -26.86
C LEU A 148 -0.38 5.93 -26.68
N ASP A 149 -1.08 5.41 -27.68
CA ASP A 149 -2.49 5.07 -27.55
C ASP A 149 -2.62 3.56 -27.28
N VAL A 150 -3.07 3.23 -26.10
CA VAL A 150 -3.23 1.87 -25.63
C VAL A 150 -4.71 1.49 -25.70
N PRO A 151 -5.10 0.53 -26.55
CA PRO A 151 -6.46 -0.01 -26.53
C PRO A 151 -6.75 -0.66 -25.17
N VAL A 152 -7.84 -0.24 -24.55
CA VAL A 152 -8.29 -0.83 -23.28
C VAL A 152 -9.70 -1.38 -23.43
N ARG A 153 -10.01 -2.41 -22.66
CA ARG A 153 -11.36 -2.97 -22.55
C ARG A 153 -11.81 -2.96 -21.12
N ARG A 154 -13.10 -2.89 -20.93
CA ARG A 154 -13.69 -2.99 -19.60
C ARG A 154 -13.86 -4.44 -19.19
N LEU A 155 -13.44 -4.75 -17.96
CA LEU A 155 -13.77 -5.97 -17.24
C LEU A 155 -14.60 -5.56 -16.02
N GLY A 156 -15.93 -5.61 -16.15
CA GLY A 156 -16.80 -4.97 -15.17
C GLY A 156 -16.55 -3.46 -15.07
N ASN A 157 -16.04 -3.02 -13.94
CA ASN A 157 -15.67 -1.63 -13.68
C ASN A 157 -14.17 -1.36 -13.76
N LEU A 158 -13.36 -2.34 -14.10
CA LEU A 158 -11.91 -2.20 -14.26
C LEU A 158 -11.53 -2.01 -15.73
N LEU A 159 -10.41 -1.38 -15.97
CA LEU A 159 -9.78 -1.31 -17.29
C LEU A 159 -8.72 -2.39 -17.43
N ALA A 160 -8.70 -3.05 -18.56
CA ALA A 160 -7.67 -4.01 -18.90
C ALA A 160 -7.04 -3.68 -20.25
N ALA A 161 -5.75 -3.94 -20.35
CA ALA A 161 -4.97 -3.83 -21.58
C ALA A 161 -4.14 -5.09 -21.79
N THR A 162 -3.56 -5.23 -22.99
CA THR A 162 -2.60 -6.30 -23.26
C THR A 162 -1.18 -5.78 -23.12
N ALA A 163 -0.28 -6.65 -22.69
CA ALA A 163 1.15 -6.47 -22.70
C ALA A 163 1.82 -7.78 -23.10
N PHE A 164 3.03 -7.71 -23.65
CA PHE A 164 3.83 -8.90 -23.91
C PHE A 164 4.63 -9.27 -22.68
N LEU A 165 4.61 -10.54 -22.35
CA LEU A 165 5.35 -11.14 -21.26
C LEU A 165 6.01 -12.41 -21.75
N ASP A 166 7.34 -12.43 -21.76
CA ASP A 166 8.14 -13.52 -22.34
C ASP A 166 7.68 -13.92 -23.76
N GLY A 167 7.50 -12.91 -24.62
CA GLY A 167 7.10 -13.07 -26.02
C GLY A 167 5.65 -13.48 -26.25
N ARG A 168 4.79 -13.46 -25.23
CA ARG A 168 3.36 -13.80 -25.34
C ARG A 168 2.48 -12.63 -24.90
N GLU A 169 1.46 -12.35 -25.69
CA GLU A 169 0.46 -11.36 -25.35
C GLU A 169 -0.40 -11.84 -24.16
N ARG A 170 -0.54 -11.00 -23.14
CA ARG A 170 -1.23 -11.29 -21.88
C ARG A 170 -2.12 -10.11 -21.47
N THR A 171 -3.23 -10.40 -20.80
CA THR A 171 -4.12 -9.37 -20.29
C THR A 171 -3.74 -8.96 -18.87
N PHE A 172 -3.67 -7.65 -18.64
CA PHE A 172 -3.40 -7.03 -17.35
C PHE A 172 -4.49 -6.02 -17.01
N ILE A 173 -4.76 -5.83 -15.72
CA ILE A 173 -5.59 -4.73 -15.23
C ILE A 173 -4.74 -3.48 -15.09
N ILE A 174 -5.25 -2.33 -15.53
CA ILE A 174 -4.64 -1.02 -15.30
C ILE A 174 -5.03 -0.56 -13.89
N ASP A 175 -4.02 -0.30 -13.05
CA ASP A 175 -4.23 0.00 -11.63
C ASP A 175 -3.19 0.99 -11.10
N ASN A 176 -3.47 2.29 -11.19
CA ASN A 176 -2.56 3.31 -10.65
C ASN A 176 -2.62 3.44 -9.12
N GLY A 177 -3.56 2.77 -8.46
CA GLY A 177 -3.59 2.60 -7.01
C GLY A 177 -2.59 1.56 -6.50
N ALA A 178 -2.11 0.65 -7.37
CA ALA A 178 -1.02 -0.25 -7.07
C ALA A 178 0.34 0.44 -7.30
N PRO A 179 1.33 0.32 -6.37
CA PRO A 179 2.63 0.98 -6.53
C PRO A 179 3.47 0.38 -7.66
N ARG A 180 3.33 -0.91 -7.93
CA ARG A 180 4.19 -1.68 -8.83
C ARG A 180 3.37 -2.58 -9.76
N LEU A 181 4.02 -3.02 -10.85
CA LEU A 181 3.53 -4.15 -11.62
C LEU A 181 3.55 -5.40 -10.73
N MET A 182 2.42 -6.08 -10.66
CA MET A 182 2.29 -7.33 -9.91
C MET A 182 1.71 -8.41 -10.81
N LEU A 183 2.24 -9.63 -10.70
CA LEU A 183 1.83 -10.77 -11.51
C LEU A 183 0.81 -11.64 -10.78
N ASN A 184 -0.02 -12.33 -11.53
CA ASN A 184 -0.97 -13.31 -11.00
C ASN A 184 -0.29 -14.67 -10.84
N SER A 185 0.01 -15.09 -9.61
CA SER A 185 0.70 -16.35 -9.34
C SER A 185 -0.07 -17.58 -9.79
N SER A 186 -1.40 -17.50 -9.93
CA SER A 186 -2.22 -18.60 -10.47
C SER A 186 -1.95 -18.87 -11.95
N ARG A 187 -1.32 -17.91 -12.68
CA ARG A 187 -1.01 -18.00 -14.11
C ARG A 187 0.45 -18.31 -14.41
N TYR A 188 1.32 -18.14 -13.41
CA TYR A 188 2.72 -18.55 -13.49
C TYR A 188 2.83 -19.87 -12.75
N GLY A 189 3.15 -20.93 -13.50
CA GLY A 189 3.52 -22.19 -12.88
C GLY A 189 4.62 -21.90 -11.88
N THR A 190 4.35 -22.24 -10.63
CA THR A 190 5.35 -22.19 -9.57
C THR A 190 6.41 -23.20 -9.94
N ASP A 191 7.45 -22.77 -10.68
CA ASP A 191 8.66 -23.52 -10.82
C ASP A 191 9.25 -23.56 -9.40
N ARG A 192 9.15 -24.74 -8.76
CA ARG A 192 9.50 -24.96 -7.35
C ARG A 192 10.98 -24.73 -7.05
N ASP A 193 11.78 -24.46 -8.08
CA ASP A 193 13.21 -24.17 -7.96
C ASP A 193 13.53 -22.68 -7.71
N THR A 194 12.60 -21.77 -7.96
CA THR A 194 12.67 -20.42 -7.38
C THR A 194 12.10 -20.50 -5.97
N ALA A 195 12.87 -21.07 -5.05
CA ALA A 195 12.51 -21.22 -3.65
C ALA A 195 12.10 -19.85 -3.09
N ALA A 196 10.83 -19.65 -3.16
CA ALA A 196 9.99 -18.68 -2.53
C ALA A 196 10.67 -17.87 -1.42
N LEU A 197 11.16 -16.70 -1.70
CA LEU A 197 11.08 -15.62 -0.76
C LEU A 197 9.58 -15.26 -0.69
N ARG A 198 8.83 -15.95 0.17
CA ARG A 198 7.47 -15.56 0.51
C ARG A 198 7.53 -14.23 1.23
N ILE A 199 7.20 -13.19 0.52
CA ILE A 199 7.23 -11.83 1.03
C ILE A 199 5.85 -11.55 1.59
N SER A 200 5.75 -11.36 2.90
CA SER A 200 4.52 -10.92 3.53
C SER A 200 4.27 -9.45 3.26
N SER A 201 3.08 -9.15 2.80
CA SER A 201 2.32 -7.90 2.82
C SER A 201 2.52 -6.86 1.71
N SER A 202 1.70 -6.95 0.68
CA SER A 202 1.07 -5.78 0.06
C SER A 202 -0.28 -5.50 0.74
N LYS A 203 -0.78 -4.26 0.66
CA LYS A 203 -2.04 -3.89 1.33
C LYS A 203 -3.15 -3.73 0.31
N GLY A 204 -4.16 -4.60 0.37
CA GLY A 204 -5.45 -4.37 -0.26
C GLY A 204 -6.31 -3.41 0.55
N VAL A 205 -7.44 -2.99 -0.03
CA VAL A 205 -8.39 -2.06 0.63
C VAL A 205 -8.95 -2.64 1.94
N ASN A 206 -9.04 -3.96 2.05
CA ASN A 206 -9.65 -4.64 3.20
C ASN A 206 -8.64 -5.28 4.16
N SER A 207 -7.47 -5.72 3.67
CA SER A 207 -6.47 -6.42 4.49
C SER A 207 -5.07 -6.39 3.86
N SER A 208 -4.09 -6.98 4.54
CA SER A 208 -2.77 -7.27 3.96
C SER A 208 -2.87 -8.47 3.04
N ILE A 209 -2.28 -8.39 1.85
CA ILE A 209 -2.19 -9.53 0.93
C ILE A 209 -1.06 -10.42 1.43
N GLY A 210 -1.41 -11.61 1.93
CA GLY A 210 -0.44 -12.61 2.37
C GLY A 210 0.02 -13.51 1.22
N GLY A 211 1.24 -14.07 1.35
CA GLY A 211 1.74 -15.07 0.40
C GLY A 211 2.09 -14.50 -0.97
N MET A 212 3.07 -13.60 -1.04
CA MET A 212 3.63 -13.14 -2.31
C MET A 212 4.79 -14.01 -2.74
N ASP A 213 4.83 -14.33 -4.02
CA ASP A 213 5.94 -14.98 -4.70
C ASP A 213 6.75 -13.93 -5.49
N ILE A 214 7.98 -14.26 -5.85
CA ILE A 214 8.79 -13.47 -6.78
C ILE A 214 8.91 -14.29 -8.06
N VAL A 215 8.56 -13.66 -9.19
CA VAL A 215 8.65 -14.25 -10.52
C VAL A 215 9.68 -13.46 -11.33
N GLU A 216 10.69 -14.14 -11.87
CA GLU A 216 11.63 -13.56 -12.82
C GLU A 216 11.05 -13.64 -14.23
N VAL A 217 11.02 -12.50 -14.92
CA VAL A 217 10.52 -12.34 -16.29
C VAL A 217 11.68 -11.91 -17.18
N SER A 218 11.87 -12.60 -18.28
CA SER A 218 12.96 -12.30 -19.21
C SER A 218 12.69 -11.02 -20.00
N GLU A 219 11.44 -10.80 -20.41
CA GLU A 219 11.05 -9.64 -21.20
C GLU A 219 9.60 -9.23 -20.88
N PHE A 220 9.41 -7.96 -20.63
CA PHE A 220 8.10 -7.31 -20.53
C PHE A 220 8.04 -6.12 -21.50
N ASP A 221 6.94 -6.02 -22.28
CA ASP A 221 6.68 -4.89 -23.18
C ASP A 221 5.21 -4.48 -23.10
N PHE A 222 4.98 -3.26 -22.59
CA PHE A 222 3.68 -2.62 -22.60
C PHE A 222 3.67 -1.47 -23.61
N HIS A 223 3.31 -1.79 -24.86
CA HIS A 223 3.24 -0.83 -25.97
C HIS A 223 4.53 -0.02 -26.19
N GLY A 224 5.69 -0.63 -25.95
CA GLY A 224 7.00 0.00 -26.07
C GLY A 224 7.59 0.47 -24.74
N ILE A 225 6.87 0.39 -23.64
CA ILE A 225 7.42 0.53 -22.30
C ILE A 225 7.97 -0.84 -21.88
N ARG A 226 9.28 -0.94 -21.74
CA ARG A 226 10.00 -2.23 -21.66
C ARG A 226 10.75 -2.40 -20.36
N ALA A 227 10.84 -3.65 -19.92
CA ALA A 227 11.75 -4.10 -18.88
C ALA A 227 12.34 -5.45 -19.27
N GLU A 228 13.64 -5.66 -19.03
CA GLU A 228 14.35 -6.90 -19.33
C GLU A 228 14.89 -7.52 -18.05
N ARG A 229 14.81 -8.86 -17.94
CA ARG A 229 15.33 -9.67 -16.82
C ARG A 229 14.99 -9.12 -15.46
N ARG A 230 13.70 -8.82 -15.27
CA ARG A 230 13.20 -8.20 -14.05
C ARG A 230 12.43 -9.17 -13.18
N ARG A 231 12.51 -8.96 -11.86
CA ARG A 231 11.75 -9.69 -10.87
C ARG A 231 10.51 -8.91 -10.46
N PHE A 232 9.37 -9.57 -10.53
CA PHE A 232 8.08 -9.01 -10.12
C PHE A 232 7.50 -9.77 -8.95
N LEU A 233 6.77 -9.05 -8.10
CA LEU A 233 5.95 -9.66 -7.07
C LEU A 233 4.74 -10.33 -7.73
N ALA A 234 4.37 -11.52 -7.23
CA ALA A 234 3.19 -12.23 -7.69
C ALA A 234 2.36 -12.71 -6.50
N PHE A 235 1.04 -12.63 -6.62
CA PHE A 235 0.09 -13.20 -5.68
C PHE A 235 -1.13 -13.72 -6.43
N ASP A 236 -1.95 -14.54 -5.78
CA ASP A 236 -3.13 -15.13 -6.41
C ASP A 236 -4.20 -14.08 -6.67
N MET A 237 -4.46 -13.80 -7.95
CA MET A 237 -5.50 -12.89 -8.44
C MET A 237 -6.63 -13.63 -9.15
N SER A 238 -6.75 -14.94 -8.99
CA SER A 238 -7.78 -15.75 -9.66
C SER A 238 -9.21 -15.25 -9.40
N HIS A 239 -9.44 -14.62 -8.25
CA HIS A 239 -10.73 -14.00 -7.90
C HIS A 239 -11.12 -12.80 -8.79
N LEU A 240 -10.16 -12.16 -9.47
CA LEU A 240 -10.42 -11.08 -10.43
C LEU A 240 -10.79 -11.60 -11.81
N GLU A 241 -10.55 -12.88 -12.06
CA GLU A 241 -10.85 -13.53 -13.31
C GLU A 241 -12.34 -13.89 -13.37
N GLN A 242 -12.99 -13.51 -14.44
CA GLN A 242 -14.35 -13.91 -14.77
C GLN A 242 -14.30 -14.84 -16.01
N GLU A 243 -14.45 -14.24 -17.18
CA GLU A 243 -14.32 -14.94 -18.46
C GLU A 243 -12.96 -14.71 -19.13
N THR A 244 -12.09 -13.91 -18.48
CA THR A 244 -10.79 -13.50 -19.02
C THR A 244 -9.69 -13.86 -18.05
N GLU A 245 -8.66 -14.51 -18.57
CA GLU A 245 -7.41 -14.72 -17.83
C GLU A 245 -6.71 -13.40 -17.55
N ILE A 246 -6.36 -13.15 -16.28
CA ILE A 246 -5.65 -11.97 -15.82
C ILE A 246 -4.25 -12.38 -15.40
N PHE A 247 -3.24 -11.82 -16.06
CA PHE A 247 -1.83 -12.12 -15.78
C PHE A 247 -1.19 -11.19 -14.77
N GLY A 248 -1.86 -10.11 -14.40
CA GLY A 248 -1.37 -9.21 -13.37
C GLY A 248 -2.05 -7.84 -13.38
N LEU A 249 -1.47 -6.94 -12.59
CA LEU A 249 -1.84 -5.53 -12.49
C LEU A 249 -0.69 -4.68 -13.03
N LEU A 250 -0.98 -3.70 -13.89
CA LEU A 250 -0.02 -2.66 -14.28
C LEU A 250 -0.13 -1.52 -13.27
N GLY A 251 0.85 -1.45 -12.37
CA GLY A 251 0.91 -0.45 -11.32
C GLY A 251 1.56 0.86 -11.77
N TYR A 252 1.58 1.83 -10.86
CA TYR A 252 2.11 3.19 -11.05
C TYR A 252 3.52 3.22 -11.68
N GLU A 253 4.43 2.33 -11.26
CA GLU A 253 5.81 2.32 -11.74
C GLU A 253 5.95 2.13 -13.26
N VAL A 254 4.95 1.51 -13.93
CA VAL A 254 4.98 1.27 -15.38
C VAL A 254 4.82 2.56 -16.17
N TYR A 255 4.06 3.51 -15.63
CA TYR A 255 3.70 4.75 -16.35
C TYR A 255 3.89 6.02 -15.53
N GLN A 256 4.71 5.98 -14.47
CA GLN A 256 4.96 7.14 -13.60
C GLN A 256 5.56 8.36 -14.33
N ASP A 257 6.24 8.14 -15.43
CA ASP A 257 6.86 9.20 -16.25
C ASP A 257 5.90 9.76 -17.31
N TRP A 258 4.68 9.24 -17.39
CA TRP A 258 3.67 9.59 -18.37
C TRP A 258 2.47 10.28 -17.70
N ASP A 259 1.83 11.19 -18.44
CA ASP A 259 0.50 11.67 -18.12
C ASP A 259 -0.53 10.70 -18.69
N LEU A 260 -1.56 10.36 -17.92
CA LEU A 260 -2.55 9.35 -18.26
C LEU A 260 -3.87 10.01 -18.69
N LEU A 261 -4.25 9.87 -19.96
CA LEU A 261 -5.59 10.27 -20.40
C LEU A 261 -6.49 9.02 -20.46
N PHE A 262 -7.47 8.99 -19.61
CA PHE A 262 -8.49 7.94 -19.55
C PHE A 262 -9.66 8.29 -20.44
N ASP A 263 -9.96 7.45 -21.42
CA ASP A 263 -11.15 7.48 -22.24
C ASP A 263 -11.91 6.15 -22.14
N TYR A 264 -12.72 6.03 -21.10
CA TYR A 264 -13.48 4.80 -20.82
C TYR A 264 -14.51 4.49 -21.90
N GLU A 265 -15.12 5.52 -22.51
CA GLU A 265 -16.11 5.36 -23.57
C GLU A 265 -15.46 4.99 -24.90
N GLY A 266 -14.35 5.68 -25.24
CA GLY A 266 -13.57 5.40 -26.44
C GLY A 266 -12.68 4.17 -26.36
N GLY A 267 -12.59 3.52 -25.17
CA GLY A 267 -11.80 2.31 -24.97
C GLY A 267 -10.29 2.53 -25.18
N THR A 268 -9.78 3.69 -24.75
CA THR A 268 -8.36 4.05 -24.94
C THR A 268 -7.79 4.65 -23.66
N LEU A 269 -6.59 4.17 -23.28
CA LEU A 269 -5.69 4.84 -22.36
C LEU A 269 -4.58 5.48 -23.18
N THR A 270 -4.52 6.82 -23.22
CA THR A 270 -3.42 7.51 -23.91
C THR A 270 -2.37 7.91 -22.88
N LEU A 271 -1.15 7.44 -23.07
CA LEU A 271 0.02 7.86 -22.31
C LEU A 271 0.67 9.03 -23.09
N LEU A 272 0.82 10.15 -22.43
CA LEU A 272 1.36 11.38 -23.00
C LEU A 272 2.69 11.71 -22.31
N ASP A 273 3.71 12.02 -23.10
CA ASP A 273 4.87 12.71 -22.54
C ASP A 273 4.39 14.04 -21.94
N PRO A 274 4.77 14.39 -20.70
CA PRO A 274 4.32 15.61 -20.04
C PRO A 274 4.57 16.89 -20.86
N THR A 275 5.54 16.89 -21.77
CA THR A 275 5.84 18.05 -22.61
C THR A 275 4.82 18.30 -23.73
N VAL A 276 4.03 17.30 -24.09
CA VAL A 276 3.01 17.41 -25.16
C VAL A 276 1.59 17.45 -24.64
N THR A 277 1.37 17.19 -23.37
CA THR A 277 0.04 17.05 -22.74
C THR A 277 -0.85 18.26 -23.01
N ASP A 278 -0.37 19.47 -22.77
CA ASP A 278 -1.17 20.69 -22.93
C ASP A 278 -1.63 20.92 -24.38
N ALA A 279 -0.70 20.74 -25.31
CA ALA A 279 -1.02 20.86 -26.74
C ALA A 279 -2.03 19.79 -27.19
N TYR A 280 -1.89 18.57 -26.66
CA TYR A 280 -2.80 17.49 -26.99
C TYR A 280 -4.20 17.73 -26.40
N VAL A 281 -4.31 18.14 -25.12
CA VAL A 281 -5.58 18.51 -24.49
C VAL A 281 -6.25 19.65 -25.24
N ALA A 282 -5.52 20.70 -25.62
CA ALA A 282 -6.05 21.80 -26.40
C ALA A 282 -6.61 21.34 -27.75
N SER A 283 -5.93 20.40 -28.41
CA SER A 283 -6.40 19.82 -29.69
C SER A 283 -7.68 19.01 -29.52
N LEU A 284 -7.79 18.20 -28.46
CA LEU A 284 -8.98 17.40 -28.17
C LEU A 284 -10.20 18.24 -27.80
N THR A 285 -9.98 19.32 -27.07
CA THR A 285 -11.08 20.19 -26.62
C THR A 285 -11.51 21.22 -27.63
N GLY A 286 -10.70 21.45 -28.68
CA GLY A 286 -10.89 22.54 -29.63
C GLY A 286 -10.83 23.92 -28.94
N GLY A 287 -10.04 24.03 -27.87
CA GLY A 287 -9.92 25.23 -27.04
C GLY A 287 -11.08 25.47 -26.08
N ARG A 288 -12.00 24.52 -25.91
CA ARG A 288 -13.04 24.61 -24.88
C ARG A 288 -12.42 24.57 -23.48
N PRO A 289 -12.97 25.27 -22.50
CA PRO A 289 -12.47 25.27 -21.13
C PRO A 289 -12.46 23.88 -20.51
N VAL A 290 -11.40 23.57 -19.81
CA VAL A 290 -11.24 22.37 -18.98
C VAL A 290 -11.32 22.72 -17.51
N THR A 291 -11.62 21.75 -16.64
CA THR A 291 -11.48 21.93 -15.20
C THR A 291 -10.15 21.30 -14.77
N GLU A 292 -9.22 22.12 -14.29
CA GLU A 292 -7.96 21.68 -13.75
C GLU A 292 -7.98 21.77 -12.22
N VAL A 293 -7.48 20.73 -11.56
CA VAL A 293 -7.44 20.64 -10.10
C VAL A 293 -6.03 20.20 -9.69
N PRO A 294 -5.40 20.89 -8.72
CA PRO A 294 -4.10 20.47 -8.22
C PRO A 294 -4.20 19.11 -7.52
N ILE A 295 -3.16 18.28 -7.67
CA ILE A 295 -3.00 17.04 -6.94
C ILE A 295 -1.74 17.08 -6.09
N GLU A 296 -1.75 16.33 -4.99
CA GLU A 296 -0.58 16.04 -4.16
C GLU A 296 -0.28 14.55 -4.25
N MET A 297 1.00 14.18 -4.33
CA MET A 297 1.40 12.78 -4.28
C MET A 297 1.55 12.29 -2.84
N GLU A 298 0.91 11.18 -2.52
CA GLU A 298 1.12 10.43 -1.28
C GLU A 298 1.75 9.09 -1.63
N GLY A 299 3.08 9.04 -1.66
CA GLY A 299 3.80 7.95 -2.30
C GLY A 299 3.49 7.89 -3.79
N HIS A 300 2.88 6.81 -4.24
CA HIS A 300 2.43 6.61 -5.63
C HIS A 300 0.98 7.07 -5.89
N ILE A 301 0.23 7.41 -4.84
CA ILE A 301 -1.18 7.78 -4.96
C ILE A 301 -1.30 9.27 -5.21
N ALA A 302 -1.92 9.64 -6.32
CA ALA A 302 -2.30 11.02 -6.59
C ALA A 302 -3.55 11.37 -5.79
N CYS A 303 -3.50 12.44 -5.02
CA CYS A 303 -4.57 12.88 -4.11
C CYS A 303 -5.13 14.22 -4.54
N VAL A 304 -6.44 14.38 -4.43
CA VAL A 304 -7.16 15.59 -4.75
C VAL A 304 -8.06 16.01 -3.59
N GLU A 305 -8.27 17.32 -3.43
CA GLU A 305 -9.27 17.82 -2.52
C GLU A 305 -10.65 17.78 -3.16
N ALA A 306 -11.64 17.29 -2.41
CA ALA A 306 -13.04 17.21 -2.82
C ALA A 306 -13.94 17.73 -1.71
N CYS A 307 -15.17 18.13 -2.06
CA CYS A 307 -16.14 18.66 -1.12
C CYS A 307 -17.48 17.93 -1.24
N ILE A 308 -18.00 17.46 -0.09
CA ILE A 308 -19.35 16.88 0.03
C ILE A 308 -20.11 17.68 1.11
N GLY A 309 -21.06 18.52 0.70
CA GLY A 309 -21.69 19.47 1.63
C GLY A 309 -20.66 20.48 2.14
N GLU A 310 -20.45 20.50 3.46
CA GLU A 310 -19.43 21.35 4.12
C GLU A 310 -18.15 20.60 4.45
N CYS A 311 -18.09 19.29 4.17
CA CYS A 311 -16.93 18.45 4.46
C CYS A 311 -15.92 18.55 3.32
N MET A 312 -14.69 18.99 3.64
CA MET A 312 -13.52 18.87 2.79
C MET A 312 -12.89 17.52 2.99
N LEU A 313 -12.60 16.82 1.91
CA LEU A 313 -12.11 15.46 1.90
C LEU A 313 -10.85 15.36 1.03
N ARG A 314 -9.92 14.52 1.43
CA ARG A 314 -8.73 14.18 0.67
C ARG A 314 -8.93 12.81 0.02
N LEU A 315 -9.09 12.78 -1.30
CA LEU A 315 -9.41 11.56 -2.06
C LEU A 315 -8.23 11.14 -2.93
N GLY A 316 -7.84 9.86 -2.87
CA GLY A 316 -6.88 9.26 -3.80
C GLY A 316 -7.53 8.96 -5.14
N ILE A 317 -6.78 9.07 -6.24
CA ILE A 317 -7.24 8.73 -7.59
C ILE A 317 -6.75 7.33 -7.92
N ASP A 318 -7.70 6.42 -8.17
CA ASP A 318 -7.42 5.00 -8.33
C ASP A 318 -8.29 4.39 -9.44
N CYS A 319 -7.69 4.16 -10.62
CA CYS A 319 -8.39 3.53 -11.74
C CYS A 319 -8.59 2.01 -11.58
N GLY A 320 -7.87 1.39 -10.63
CA GLY A 320 -8.07 0.01 -10.18
C GLY A 320 -9.23 -0.15 -9.21
N ALA A 321 -9.82 0.96 -8.71
CA ALA A 321 -11.00 0.92 -7.86
C ALA A 321 -12.28 0.84 -8.71
N GLY A 322 -12.98 -0.29 -8.66
CA GLY A 322 -14.26 -0.48 -9.36
C GLY A 322 -15.43 0.33 -8.80
N ALA A 323 -15.24 1.05 -7.69
CA ALA A 323 -16.21 1.91 -7.03
C ALA A 323 -15.51 3.14 -6.44
N ASP A 324 -16.23 4.25 -6.31
CA ASP A 324 -15.78 5.34 -5.44
C ASP A 324 -15.92 4.90 -3.98
N LEU A 325 -14.88 5.11 -3.19
CA LEU A 325 -14.84 4.74 -1.76
C LEU A 325 -14.79 5.99 -0.89
N LEU A 326 -15.45 5.92 0.26
CA LEU A 326 -15.26 6.83 1.38
C LEU A 326 -15.00 6.03 2.66
N ASP A 327 -14.19 6.60 3.54
CA ASP A 327 -13.94 6.02 4.85
C ASP A 327 -15.25 5.90 5.64
N ASP A 328 -15.48 4.73 6.24
CA ASP A 328 -16.70 4.42 6.97
C ASP A 328 -16.96 5.36 8.18
N ARG A 329 -15.92 5.97 8.74
CA ARG A 329 -16.00 7.01 9.78
C ARG A 329 -16.83 8.22 9.34
N LEU A 330 -16.92 8.48 8.02
CA LEU A 330 -17.65 9.63 7.45
C LEU A 330 -19.15 9.37 7.30
N TRP A 331 -19.62 8.14 7.50
CA TRP A 331 -21.02 7.78 7.24
C TRP A 331 -22.04 8.65 7.97
N GLU A 332 -21.86 8.90 9.26
CA GLU A 332 -22.84 9.66 10.04
C GLU A 332 -22.77 11.15 9.72
N SER A 333 -21.58 11.72 9.56
CA SER A 333 -21.43 13.15 9.20
C SER A 333 -21.96 13.47 7.82
N LEU A 334 -21.79 12.56 6.85
CA LEU A 334 -22.29 12.73 5.49
C LEU A 334 -23.74 12.28 5.28
N ARG A 335 -24.39 11.68 6.30
CA ARG A 335 -25.74 11.11 6.18
C ARG A 335 -26.80 12.05 5.56
N PRO A 336 -26.83 13.37 5.82
CA PRO A 336 -27.76 14.30 5.17
C PRO A 336 -27.54 14.45 3.66
N THR A 337 -26.32 14.19 3.18
CA THR A 337 -25.93 14.30 1.78
C THR A 337 -26.14 13.01 1.00
N LEU A 338 -26.53 11.91 1.68
CA LEU A 338 -26.65 10.58 1.09
C LEU A 338 -28.10 10.24 0.71
N THR A 339 -28.26 9.46 -0.36
CA THR A 339 -29.54 8.86 -0.79
C THR A 339 -29.35 7.40 -1.19
N GLY A 340 -30.43 6.60 -1.18
CA GLY A 340 -30.39 5.21 -1.62
C GLY A 340 -29.45 4.34 -0.80
N ARG A 341 -29.42 4.58 0.51
CA ARG A 341 -28.57 3.85 1.47
C ARG A 341 -28.94 2.38 1.52
N ARG A 342 -27.95 1.51 1.43
CA ARG A 342 -28.10 0.05 1.46
C ARG A 342 -26.80 -0.61 1.91
N GLU A 343 -26.85 -1.89 2.19
CA GLU A 343 -25.68 -2.75 2.32
C GLU A 343 -25.33 -3.36 0.97
N THR A 344 -24.05 -3.61 0.75
CA THR A 344 -23.51 -4.29 -0.42
C THR A 344 -22.29 -5.11 -0.01
N THR A 345 -21.76 -5.90 -0.93
CA THR A 345 -20.49 -6.60 -0.74
C THR A 345 -19.40 -5.88 -1.53
N LEU A 346 -18.27 -5.63 -0.89
CA LEU A 346 -17.04 -5.14 -1.51
C LEU A 346 -16.00 -6.26 -1.46
N THR A 347 -15.42 -6.59 -2.61
CA THR A 347 -14.28 -7.49 -2.71
C THR A 347 -13.07 -6.67 -3.16
N GLY A 348 -12.00 -6.70 -2.37
CA GLY A 348 -10.73 -6.04 -2.67
C GLY A 348 -9.78 -6.93 -3.48
N ALA A 349 -8.57 -6.41 -3.75
CA ALA A 349 -7.50 -7.18 -4.37
C ALA A 349 -6.99 -8.35 -3.51
N ASP A 350 -7.34 -8.36 -2.22
CA ASP A 350 -7.07 -9.40 -1.23
C ASP A 350 -8.06 -10.59 -1.28
N ALA A 351 -8.98 -10.61 -2.24
CA ALA A 351 -10.07 -11.59 -2.38
C ALA A 351 -11.06 -11.63 -1.19
N GLU A 352 -10.88 -10.78 -0.17
CA GLU A 352 -11.81 -10.74 0.96
C GLU A 352 -13.10 -10.00 0.57
N ALA A 353 -14.21 -10.69 0.71
CA ALA A 353 -15.54 -10.13 0.52
C ALA A 353 -16.08 -9.62 1.86
N ARG A 354 -16.30 -8.31 1.98
CA ARG A 354 -16.84 -7.69 3.19
C ARG A 354 -18.20 -7.06 2.93
N ARG A 355 -19.11 -7.20 3.90
CA ARG A 355 -20.33 -6.40 3.91
C ARG A 355 -19.99 -4.97 4.28
N VAL A 356 -20.41 -4.05 3.42
CA VAL A 356 -20.12 -2.63 3.54
C VAL A 356 -21.38 -1.82 3.27
N ARG A 357 -21.42 -0.60 3.76
CA ARG A 357 -22.50 0.35 3.47
C ARG A 357 -22.28 0.99 2.10
N SER A 358 -23.35 1.23 1.39
CA SER A 358 -23.32 2.00 0.13
C SER A 358 -24.45 3.00 0.06
N ALA A 359 -24.20 4.09 -0.67
CA ALA A 359 -25.19 5.14 -0.91
C ALA A 359 -24.86 5.88 -2.22
N LYS A 360 -25.74 6.80 -2.60
CA LYS A 360 -25.42 7.78 -3.62
C LYS A 360 -25.16 9.12 -2.94
N VAL A 361 -23.97 9.68 -3.09
CA VAL A 361 -23.65 11.04 -2.68
C VAL A 361 -24.40 11.99 -3.59
N LYS A 362 -25.25 12.88 -3.03
CA LYS A 362 -26.10 13.80 -3.81
C LYS A 362 -25.27 14.72 -4.70
N ARG A 363 -24.20 15.30 -4.12
CA ARG A 363 -23.27 16.22 -4.80
C ARG A 363 -21.87 16.03 -4.22
N LEU A 364 -20.91 15.82 -5.09
CA LEU A 364 -19.49 15.82 -4.81
C LEU A 364 -18.84 16.83 -5.74
N LYS A 365 -18.01 17.71 -5.22
CA LYS A 365 -17.27 18.71 -6.01
C LYS A 365 -15.78 18.43 -5.94
N ILE A 366 -15.12 18.53 -7.09
CA ILE A 366 -13.67 18.48 -7.25
C ILE A 366 -13.29 19.72 -8.07
N GLY A 367 -12.66 20.69 -7.42
CA GLY A 367 -12.51 22.02 -8.01
C GLY A 367 -13.90 22.60 -8.38
N ASP A 368 -14.04 23.10 -9.59
CA ASP A 368 -15.30 23.64 -10.12
C ASP A 368 -16.23 22.56 -10.70
N ARG A 369 -15.76 21.30 -10.79
CA ARG A 369 -16.56 20.20 -11.33
C ARG A 369 -17.49 19.62 -10.27
N GLU A 370 -18.80 19.54 -10.59
CA GLU A 370 -19.81 18.94 -9.74
C GLU A 370 -20.28 17.60 -10.31
N PHE A 371 -20.17 16.56 -9.48
CA PHE A 371 -20.69 15.22 -9.75
C PHE A 371 -21.96 15.00 -8.94
N ARG A 372 -22.99 14.43 -9.56
CA ARG A 372 -24.29 14.23 -8.92
C ARG A 372 -24.66 12.77 -8.80
N ARG A 373 -25.27 12.40 -7.66
CA ARG A 373 -25.75 11.05 -7.38
C ARG A 373 -24.68 9.98 -7.55
N VAL A 374 -23.47 10.30 -7.09
CA VAL A 374 -22.28 9.46 -7.22
C VAL A 374 -22.45 8.17 -6.41
N PRO A 375 -22.48 6.99 -7.04
CA PRO A 375 -22.53 5.72 -6.32
C PRO A 375 -21.24 5.54 -5.51
N THR A 376 -21.37 5.39 -4.21
CA THR A 376 -20.21 5.36 -3.30
C THR A 376 -20.37 4.24 -2.30
N VAL A 377 -19.26 3.56 -2.01
CA VAL A 377 -19.15 2.53 -0.99
C VAL A 377 -18.40 3.11 0.21
N PHE A 378 -18.83 2.73 1.42
CA PHE A 378 -18.19 3.14 2.67
C PHE A 378 -17.51 1.93 3.27
N ASN A 379 -16.20 2.03 3.47
CA ASN A 379 -15.36 0.96 3.99
C ASN A 379 -14.33 1.50 4.98
N ASP A 380 -13.93 0.68 5.93
CA ASP A 380 -12.81 0.99 6.82
C ASP A 380 -11.51 1.09 6.00
N MET A 381 -10.94 2.30 5.94
CA MET A 381 -9.70 2.57 5.21
C MET A 381 -8.47 2.58 6.11
N SER A 382 -8.58 2.16 7.36
CA SER A 382 -7.46 2.16 8.32
C SER A 382 -6.24 1.39 7.81
N HIS A 383 -6.44 0.26 7.14
CA HIS A 383 -5.35 -0.53 6.55
C HIS A 383 -4.56 0.23 5.49
N LEU A 384 -5.26 0.91 4.57
CA LEU A 384 -4.62 1.75 3.56
C LEU A 384 -3.91 2.93 4.20
N ASN A 385 -4.60 3.62 5.10
CA ASN A 385 -4.11 4.82 5.75
C ASN A 385 -2.91 4.60 6.67
N HIS A 386 -2.75 3.39 7.22
CA HIS A 386 -1.64 3.08 8.12
C HIS A 386 -0.24 3.25 7.49
N SER A 387 -0.14 3.10 6.16
CA SER A 387 1.13 3.27 5.43
C SER A 387 1.35 4.67 4.88
N LEU A 388 0.35 5.55 4.96
CA LEU A 388 0.40 6.89 4.41
C LEU A 388 0.84 7.90 5.48
N LYS A 389 1.58 8.92 5.07
CA LYS A 389 1.97 10.03 5.96
C LYS A 389 0.77 10.89 6.35
N ARG A 390 -0.09 11.14 5.36
CA ARG A 390 -1.38 11.83 5.53
C ARG A 390 -2.46 10.88 5.03
N GLY A 391 -3.36 10.47 5.89
CA GLY A 391 -4.43 9.55 5.53
C GLY A 391 -5.35 10.10 4.44
N LEU A 392 -6.08 9.19 3.79
CA LEU A 392 -7.11 9.47 2.81
C LEU A 392 -8.50 9.36 3.45
N ASP A 393 -9.42 10.19 2.99
CA ASP A 393 -10.84 10.11 3.34
C ASP A 393 -11.61 9.20 2.38
N GLY A 394 -11.00 8.84 1.24
CA GLY A 394 -11.61 7.98 0.24
C GLY A 394 -10.77 7.83 -1.02
N LEU A 395 -11.36 7.14 -2.01
CA LEU A 395 -10.80 6.94 -3.35
C LEU A 395 -11.82 7.36 -4.41
N ILE A 396 -11.33 8.04 -5.44
CA ILE A 396 -12.05 8.27 -6.69
C ILE A 396 -11.75 7.09 -7.60
N GLY A 397 -12.78 6.35 -7.97
CA GLY A 397 -12.67 5.18 -8.83
C GLY A 397 -13.49 5.29 -10.10
N PHE A 398 -13.93 4.13 -10.60
CA PHE A 398 -14.66 4.00 -11.85
C PHE A 398 -15.85 4.95 -12.00
N PRO A 399 -16.76 5.14 -11.03
CA PRO A 399 -17.96 5.94 -11.25
C PRO A 399 -17.67 7.40 -11.64
N ILE A 400 -16.65 8.01 -11.05
CA ILE A 400 -16.25 9.39 -11.41
C ILE A 400 -15.37 9.38 -12.65
N LEU A 401 -14.37 8.49 -12.72
CA LEU A 401 -13.41 8.47 -13.82
C LEU A 401 -14.05 8.11 -15.16
N SER A 402 -15.03 7.20 -15.17
CA SER A 402 -15.70 6.76 -16.40
C SER A 402 -16.73 7.74 -16.95
N GLY A 403 -17.11 8.75 -16.17
CA GLY A 403 -18.14 9.72 -16.55
C GLY A 403 -17.67 10.77 -17.57
N GLN A 404 -16.39 10.91 -17.80
CA GLN A 404 -15.79 11.85 -18.75
C GLN A 404 -14.34 11.44 -19.05
N LYS A 405 -13.74 12.08 -20.08
CA LYS A 405 -12.31 11.97 -20.31
C LYS A 405 -11.55 12.75 -19.24
N THR A 406 -10.52 12.11 -18.68
CA THR A 406 -9.77 12.67 -17.55
C THR A 406 -8.29 12.50 -17.81
N VAL A 407 -7.50 13.56 -17.60
CA VAL A 407 -6.04 13.50 -17.64
C VAL A 407 -5.49 13.57 -16.22
N LEU A 408 -4.68 12.61 -15.85
CA LEU A 408 -3.92 12.61 -14.61
C LEU A 408 -2.45 12.87 -14.93
N SER A 409 -1.97 14.05 -14.57
CA SER A 409 -0.58 14.45 -14.79
C SER A 409 0.18 14.43 -13.47
N TYR A 410 1.04 13.44 -13.30
CA TYR A 410 1.85 13.29 -12.09
C TYR A 410 2.93 14.37 -12.00
N ARG A 411 3.60 14.66 -13.11
CA ARG A 411 4.71 15.63 -13.15
C ARG A 411 4.25 17.06 -12.98
N SER A 412 3.15 17.45 -13.64
CA SER A 412 2.61 18.82 -13.49
C SER A 412 1.70 18.97 -12.26
N GLY A 413 1.45 17.88 -11.53
CA GLY A 413 0.69 17.91 -10.28
C GLY A 413 -0.77 18.31 -10.47
N ARG A 414 -1.46 17.78 -11.52
CA ARG A 414 -2.84 18.19 -11.79
C ARG A 414 -3.70 17.05 -12.36
N LEU A 415 -4.97 17.14 -12.02
CA LEU A 415 -6.07 16.37 -12.60
C LEU A 415 -6.88 17.28 -13.52
N ILE A 416 -7.12 16.86 -14.77
CA ILE A 416 -7.83 17.65 -15.76
C ILE A 416 -9.07 16.89 -16.19
N PHE A 417 -10.24 17.50 -16.00
CA PHE A 417 -11.51 16.99 -16.53
C PHE A 417 -11.81 17.67 -17.86
N LEU A 418 -11.94 16.88 -18.93
CA LEU A 418 -12.29 17.38 -20.26
C LEU A 418 -13.80 17.61 -20.36
N PRO A 419 -14.23 18.54 -21.25
CA PRO A 419 -15.65 18.89 -21.46
C PRO A 419 -16.45 17.76 -22.13
#